data_29d3ff254bb73c0ce28e39c3ddd64087
#
_entry.id   29d3ff254bb73c0ce28e39c3ddd64087
#
_cell.length_a   1.000
_cell.length_b   1.000
_cell.length_c   1.000
_cell.angle_alpha   90.00
_cell.angle_beta   90.00
_cell.angle_gamma   90.00
#
_symmetry.space_group_name_H-M   'P 1'
#
loop_
_entity.id
_entity.type
_entity.pdbx_description
1 polymer ?
#
loop_
_entity_poly.entity_id
_entity_poly.type
_entity_poly.pdbx_seq_one_letter_code
_entity_poly.pdbx_strand_id
1 'polypeptide(L)'
;NIFFINLEDYYIKTSDEVQQMKKLVGSILEPIGKKVHTIANYDNFNVSPHLVDEYVEMVKYAASFYKSVTRYTTSTFLKMKLGDELQRRGVAPHIYESKEEARKALTAPVTA
;
A
#
# COMPACT_ATOMS: atom_id res chain seq x y z
N ASN A 1 -7.10 -15.64 -0.83
CA ASN A 1 -7.82 -14.37 -0.75
C ASN A 1 -6.85 -13.20 -0.90
N ILE A 2 -7.05 -12.41 -1.94
CA ILE A 2 -6.23 -11.24 -2.23
C ILE A 2 -7.09 -9.99 -2.11
N PHE A 3 -6.64 -9.05 -1.27
CA PHE A 3 -7.25 -7.73 -1.17
C PHE A 3 -6.53 -6.81 -2.15
N PHE A 4 -7.28 -6.20 -3.04
CA PHE A 4 -6.73 -5.34 -4.09
C PHE A 4 -7.06 -3.89 -3.79
N ILE A 5 -6.02 -3.05 -3.67
CA ILE A 5 -6.18 -1.61 -3.48
C ILE A 5 -5.76 -0.92 -4.77
N ASN A 6 -6.67 -0.16 -5.37
CA ASN A 6 -6.37 0.59 -6.58
C ASN A 6 -6.29 2.08 -6.26
N LEU A 7 -5.07 2.62 -6.25
CA LEU A 7 -4.80 4.04 -6.03
C LEU A 7 -4.35 4.75 -7.31
N GLU A 8 -4.56 4.11 -8.48
CA GLU A 8 -4.17 4.68 -9.75
C GLU A 8 -4.81 6.06 -9.95
N ASP A 9 -3.98 7.02 -10.35
CA ASP A 9 -4.40 8.40 -10.62
C ASP A 9 -5.00 9.13 -9.42
N TYR A 10 -4.82 8.61 -8.21
CA TYR A 10 -5.36 9.24 -7.00
C TYR A 10 -4.36 10.23 -6.43
N TYR A 11 -4.84 11.40 -6.06
CA TYR A 11 -4.04 12.41 -5.35
C TYR A 11 -4.70 12.72 -4.01
N ILE A 12 -4.03 12.34 -2.91
CA ILE A 12 -4.51 12.65 -1.56
C ILE A 12 -4.10 14.08 -1.22
N LYS A 13 -5.08 14.95 -1.03
CA LYS A 13 -4.89 16.38 -0.77
C LYS A 13 -5.34 16.82 0.61
N THR A 14 -6.19 16.05 1.27
CA THR A 14 -6.78 16.43 2.56
C THR A 14 -6.66 15.31 3.58
N SER A 15 -6.64 15.70 4.85
CA SER A 15 -6.65 14.76 5.97
C SER A 15 -7.91 13.89 5.95
N ASP A 16 -9.05 14.46 5.56
CA ASP A 16 -10.31 13.72 5.49
C ASP A 16 -10.20 12.53 4.54
N GLU A 17 -9.51 12.70 3.40
CA GLU A 17 -9.31 11.62 2.45
C GLU A 17 -8.52 10.47 3.08
N VAL A 18 -7.50 10.79 3.88
CA VAL A 18 -6.71 9.77 4.59
C VAL A 18 -7.60 9.03 5.59
N GLN A 19 -8.41 9.76 6.35
CA GLN A 19 -9.29 9.15 7.34
C GLN A 19 -10.38 8.30 6.71
N GLN A 20 -10.93 8.72 5.58
CA GLN A 20 -11.92 7.95 4.84
C GLN A 20 -11.32 6.65 4.32
N MET A 21 -10.10 6.70 3.79
CA MET A 21 -9.40 5.51 3.34
C MET A 21 -9.17 4.54 4.49
N LYS A 22 -8.75 5.05 5.66
CA LYS A 22 -8.56 4.24 6.86
C LYS A 22 -9.85 3.53 7.27
N LYS A 23 -10.96 4.25 7.30
CA LYS A 23 -12.27 3.69 7.63
C LYS A 23 -12.70 2.62 6.63
N LEU A 24 -12.49 2.89 5.35
CA LEU A 24 -12.88 1.96 4.30
C LEU A 24 -12.10 0.64 4.43
N VAL A 25 -10.79 0.71 4.59
CA VAL A 25 -9.96 -0.48 4.76
C VAL A 25 -10.41 -1.28 5.98
N GLY A 26 -10.60 -0.61 7.11
CA GLY A 26 -11.06 -1.27 8.33
C GLY A 26 -12.43 -1.91 8.17
N SER A 27 -13.38 -1.23 7.52
CA SER A 27 -14.72 -1.75 7.31
C SER A 27 -14.75 -2.99 6.43
N ILE A 28 -13.81 -3.10 5.49
CA ILE A 28 -13.72 -4.27 4.60
C ILE A 28 -12.99 -5.43 5.28
N LEU A 29 -11.88 -5.14 5.95
CA LEU A 29 -10.96 -6.19 6.41
C LEU A 29 -11.27 -6.69 7.84
N GLU A 30 -11.79 -5.84 8.71
CA GLU A 30 -12.10 -6.23 10.08
C GLU A 30 -13.09 -7.39 10.15
N PRO A 31 -14.21 -7.38 9.40
CA PRO A 31 -15.17 -8.50 9.44
C PRO A 31 -14.61 -9.81 8.91
N ILE A 32 -13.55 -9.79 8.11
CA ILE A 32 -12.97 -11.01 7.55
C ILE A 32 -12.33 -11.86 8.65
N GLY A 33 -11.81 -11.24 9.70
CA GLY A 33 -11.30 -11.92 10.88
C GLY A 33 -10.01 -12.70 10.69
N LYS A 34 -9.35 -12.56 9.53
CA LYS A 34 -8.05 -13.19 9.25
C LYS A 34 -7.23 -12.28 8.35
N LYS A 35 -5.91 -12.46 8.40
CA LYS A 35 -5.00 -11.66 7.57
C LYS A 35 -5.10 -12.08 6.11
N VAL A 36 -4.93 -11.12 5.23
CA VAL A 36 -5.06 -11.30 3.78
C VAL A 36 -3.78 -10.86 3.07
N HIS A 37 -3.55 -11.43 1.89
CA HIS A 37 -2.54 -10.90 0.98
C HIS A 37 -3.08 -9.66 0.30
N THR A 38 -2.24 -8.63 0.13
CA THR A 38 -2.67 -7.37 -0.46
C THR A 38 -1.77 -6.99 -1.62
N ILE A 39 -2.39 -6.51 -2.69
CA ILE A 39 -1.70 -5.90 -3.82
C ILE A 39 -2.22 -4.48 -3.97
N ALA A 40 -1.32 -3.50 -3.99
CA ALA A 40 -1.68 -2.09 -4.12
C ALA A 40 -1.12 -1.51 -5.41
N ASN A 41 -2.00 -0.89 -6.20
CA ASN A 41 -1.64 -0.18 -7.42
C ASN A 41 -1.37 1.28 -7.08
N TYR A 42 -0.11 1.70 -7.19
CA TYR A 42 0.34 3.07 -6.93
C TYR A 42 0.63 3.87 -8.21
N ASP A 43 0.16 3.38 -9.36
CA ASP A 43 0.43 4.07 -10.63
C ASP A 43 -0.14 5.48 -10.61
N ASN A 44 0.74 6.47 -10.87
CA ASN A 44 0.37 7.88 -10.86
C ASN A 44 -0.31 8.33 -9.55
N PHE A 45 0.08 7.71 -8.43
CA PHE A 45 -0.43 8.04 -7.10
C PHE A 45 0.43 9.12 -6.46
N ASN A 46 -0.21 10.10 -5.83
CA ASN A 46 0.47 11.18 -5.12
C ASN A 46 -0.19 11.48 -3.78
N VAL A 47 0.63 11.94 -2.83
CA VAL A 47 0.18 12.42 -1.52
C VAL A 47 0.77 13.81 -1.32
N SER A 48 -0.04 14.78 -0.89
CA SER A 48 0.49 16.09 -0.52
C SER A 48 1.58 15.95 0.52
N PRO A 49 2.71 16.68 0.38
CA PRO A 49 3.86 16.49 1.30
C PRO A 49 3.51 16.64 2.78
N HIS A 50 2.59 17.54 3.12
CA HIS A 50 2.19 17.75 4.51
C HIS A 50 1.32 16.61 5.09
N LEU A 51 0.87 15.69 4.25
CA LEU A 51 0.04 14.55 4.67
C LEU A 51 0.79 13.22 4.68
N VAL A 52 2.09 13.23 4.31
CA VAL A 52 2.86 11.98 4.21
C VAL A 52 2.90 11.24 5.54
N ASP A 53 3.13 11.93 6.64
CA ASP A 53 3.21 11.30 7.97
C ASP A 53 1.87 10.64 8.32
N GLU A 54 0.77 11.36 8.12
CA GLU A 54 -0.56 10.85 8.40
C GLU A 54 -0.90 9.66 7.51
N TYR A 55 -0.54 9.75 6.21
CA TYR A 55 -0.74 8.67 5.28
C TYR A 55 0.02 7.41 5.71
N VAL A 56 1.29 7.54 6.11
CA VAL A 56 2.09 6.40 6.53
C VAL A 56 1.52 5.77 7.81
N GLU A 57 1.01 6.56 8.73
CA GLU A 57 0.35 6.01 9.92
C GLU A 57 -0.89 5.19 9.52
N MET A 58 -1.65 5.65 8.52
CA MET A 58 -2.78 4.89 7.98
C MET A 58 -2.29 3.58 7.35
N VAL A 59 -1.18 3.61 6.61
CA VAL A 59 -0.59 2.41 6.01
C VAL A 59 -0.20 1.41 7.09
N LYS A 60 0.38 1.85 8.19
CA LYS A 60 0.72 0.98 9.31
C LYS A 60 -0.52 0.33 9.93
N TYR A 61 -1.59 1.09 10.08
CA TYR A 61 -2.86 0.56 10.56
C TYR A 61 -3.38 -0.52 9.61
N ALA A 62 -3.44 -0.20 8.31
CA ALA A 62 -3.90 -1.15 7.30
C ALA A 62 -3.05 -2.41 7.28
N ALA A 63 -1.74 -2.26 7.44
CA ALA A 63 -0.80 -3.40 7.42
C ALA A 63 -1.07 -4.40 8.53
N SER A 64 -1.73 -4.00 9.61
CA SER A 64 -2.09 -4.92 10.69
C SER A 64 -3.08 -5.99 10.24
N PHE A 65 -3.79 -5.75 9.13
CA PHE A 65 -4.72 -6.71 8.54
C PHE A 65 -4.08 -7.57 7.45
N TYR A 66 -2.84 -7.30 7.09
CA TYR A 66 -2.20 -7.95 5.95
C TYR A 66 -1.30 -9.11 6.40
N LYS A 67 -1.41 -10.23 5.69
CA LYS A 67 -0.43 -11.29 5.77
C LYS A 67 0.83 -10.92 4.99
N SER A 68 0.64 -10.28 3.85
CA SER A 68 1.71 -9.71 3.04
C SER A 68 1.14 -8.56 2.22
N VAL A 69 2.02 -7.64 1.80
CA VAL A 69 1.64 -6.55 0.92
C VAL A 69 2.68 -6.40 -0.17
N THR A 70 2.22 -6.30 -1.41
CA THR A 70 3.05 -5.95 -2.54
C THR A 70 2.48 -4.72 -3.21
N ARG A 71 3.35 -3.82 -3.62
CA ARG A 71 2.97 -2.57 -4.29
C ARG A 71 3.59 -2.53 -5.66
N TYR A 72 2.93 -1.91 -6.62
CA TYR A 72 3.53 -1.72 -7.93
C TYR A 72 3.24 -0.35 -8.49
N THR A 73 4.16 0.14 -9.31
CA THR A 73 4.03 1.39 -10.04
C THR A 73 4.96 1.34 -11.25
N THR A 74 4.52 1.92 -12.35
CA THR A 74 5.38 2.06 -13.54
C THR A 74 6.32 3.26 -13.43
N SER A 75 6.11 4.15 -12.44
CA SER A 75 6.96 5.33 -12.25
C SER A 75 8.17 5.00 -11.38
N THR A 76 9.36 5.04 -11.97
CA THR A 76 10.61 4.85 -11.23
C THR A 76 10.79 5.88 -10.13
N PHE A 77 10.45 7.14 -10.42
CA PHE A 77 10.54 8.21 -9.44
C PHE A 77 9.64 7.96 -8.23
N LEU A 78 8.38 7.58 -8.48
CA LEU A 78 7.44 7.29 -7.41
C LEU A 78 7.88 6.08 -6.60
N LYS A 79 8.40 5.05 -7.27
CA LYS A 79 8.92 3.86 -6.61
C LYS A 79 10.02 4.21 -5.61
N MET A 80 10.98 5.04 -6.05
CA MET A 80 12.09 5.45 -5.18
C MET A 80 11.60 6.32 -4.03
N LYS A 81 10.82 7.34 -4.32
CA LYS A 81 10.37 8.31 -3.33
C LYS A 81 9.48 7.66 -2.26
N LEU A 82 8.50 6.90 -2.70
CA LEU A 82 7.58 6.23 -1.77
C LEU A 82 8.30 5.14 -0.98
N GLY A 83 9.18 4.39 -1.64
CA GLY A 83 9.96 3.36 -0.97
C GLY A 83 10.84 3.93 0.13
N ASP A 84 11.52 5.05 -0.13
CA ASP A 84 12.35 5.71 0.86
C ASP A 84 11.53 6.20 2.06
N GLU A 85 10.37 6.80 1.80
CA GLU A 85 9.51 7.30 2.86
C GLU A 85 8.95 6.18 3.73
N LEU A 86 8.51 5.09 3.13
CA LEU A 86 8.01 3.93 3.87
C LEU A 86 9.12 3.29 4.70
N GLN A 87 10.29 3.08 4.10
CA GLN A 87 11.42 2.46 4.77
C GLN A 87 11.90 3.29 5.95
N ARG A 88 11.97 4.60 5.79
CA ARG A 88 12.37 5.52 6.85
C ARG A 88 11.43 5.44 8.05
N ARG A 89 10.17 5.10 7.83
CA ARG A 89 9.16 4.99 8.87
C ARG A 89 8.91 3.55 9.35
N GLY A 90 9.80 2.64 8.99
CA GLY A 90 9.75 1.26 9.45
C GLY A 90 8.74 0.38 8.73
N VAL A 91 8.31 0.78 7.54
CA VAL A 91 7.40 -0.01 6.70
C VAL A 91 8.21 -0.59 5.55
N ALA A 92 8.13 -1.92 5.36
CA ALA A 92 8.80 -2.57 4.23
C ALA A 92 8.16 -2.11 2.92
N PRO A 93 8.96 -1.61 1.95
CA PRO A 93 8.40 -1.01 0.74
C PRO A 93 7.78 -2.02 -0.23
N HIS A 94 8.46 -3.13 -0.53
CA HIS A 94 7.98 -4.16 -1.47
C HIS A 94 7.26 -3.58 -2.69
N ILE A 95 7.93 -2.69 -3.44
CA ILE A 95 7.35 -2.02 -4.60
C ILE A 95 7.89 -2.64 -5.88
N TYR A 96 6.99 -3.10 -6.74
CA TYR A 96 7.31 -3.74 -8.01
C TYR A 96 6.96 -2.81 -9.17
N GLU A 97 7.46 -3.15 -10.37
CA GLU A 97 7.25 -2.30 -11.54
C GLU A 97 5.95 -2.62 -12.27
N SER A 98 5.37 -3.78 -12.02
CA SER A 98 4.13 -4.19 -12.67
C SER A 98 3.29 -5.08 -11.77
N LYS A 99 2.01 -5.19 -12.16
CA LYS A 99 1.07 -6.08 -11.48
C LYS A 99 1.52 -7.54 -11.57
N GLU A 100 2.11 -7.93 -12.71
CA GLU A 100 2.61 -9.28 -12.93
C GLU A 100 3.75 -9.60 -11.97
N GLU A 101 4.68 -8.69 -11.80
CA GLU A 101 5.78 -8.86 -10.85
C GLU A 101 5.26 -8.96 -9.41
N ALA A 102 4.30 -8.12 -9.04
CA ALA A 102 3.70 -8.15 -7.73
C ALA A 102 3.01 -9.49 -7.46
N ARG A 103 2.30 -10.02 -8.44
CA ARG A 103 1.66 -11.34 -8.34
C ARG A 103 2.67 -12.46 -8.21
N LYS A 104 3.75 -12.41 -8.98
CA LYS A 104 4.82 -13.41 -8.89
C LYS A 104 5.45 -13.42 -7.51
N ALA A 105 5.64 -12.25 -6.92
CA ALA A 105 6.20 -12.15 -5.56
C ALA A 105 5.30 -12.82 -4.53
N LEU A 106 3.97 -12.72 -4.70
CA LEU A 106 3.00 -13.36 -3.80
C LEU A 106 3.01 -14.88 -3.93
N THR A 107 3.21 -15.40 -5.15
CA THR A 107 3.13 -16.82 -5.44
C THR A 107 4.50 -17.51 -5.42
N ALA A 108 5.58 -16.73 -5.34
CA ALA A 108 6.92 -17.28 -5.27
C ALA A 108 7.09 -18.11 -4.00
N PRO A 109 7.75 -19.27 -4.08
CA PRO A 109 8.04 -20.04 -2.87
C PRO A 109 8.89 -19.19 -1.93
N VAL A 110 8.54 -19.21 -0.65
CA VAL A 110 9.35 -18.55 0.37
C VAL A 110 10.64 -19.34 0.48
N THR A 111 11.70 -18.83 -0.12
CA THR A 111 13.02 -19.36 0.12
C THR A 111 13.54 -18.74 1.41
N ALA A 112 13.78 -19.59 2.35
CA ALA A 112 14.37 -19.16 3.61
C ALA A 112 15.75 -18.55 3.36
#